data_a8d40bf8dcc3f499e4b55ddbd659fc2c
#
_entry.id   a8d40bf8dcc3f499e4b55ddbd659fc2c
#
_cell.length_a   1.000
_cell.length_b   1.000
_cell.length_c   1.000
_cell.angle_alpha   90.00
_cell.angle_beta   90.00
_cell.angle_gamma   90.00
#
_symmetry.space_group_name_H-M   'P 1'
#
loop_
_entity.id
_entity.type
_entity.pdbx_description
1 polymer ?
#
loop_
_entity_poly.entity_id
_entity_poly.type
_entity_poly.pdbx_seq_one_letter_code
_entity_poly.pdbx_strand_id
1 'polypeptide(L)'
;MSTAEAVFPAYLVRGDDATVTSDAVKALVAELVGDADPSLVVEEVAQEDDTLAAAVDAAQTPPFFADRRVVVARGVGRFTTQEAAPLVAYLADPLPTTTLVLVGGGGQLPRALVEAVRRVGHVVEAGVPTGRARSAWMATRLKDAPVRLDAQAAALLGAHLGDEVGRLGSLLDLSLIHI
;
A
#
# COMPACT_ATOMS: atom_id res chain seq x y z
N MET A 1 10.48 2.45 -25.13
CA MET A 1 11.34 3.11 -24.12
C MET A 1 10.39 3.46 -22.96
N SER A 2 10.34 2.58 -21.94
CA SER A 2 9.52 2.80 -20.76
C SER A 2 10.17 3.95 -19.99
N THR A 3 9.43 5.04 -19.80
CA THR A 3 9.82 6.12 -18.90
C THR A 3 9.86 5.48 -17.50
N ALA A 4 11.05 5.26 -16.95
CA ALA A 4 11.19 4.84 -15.57
C ALA A 4 10.54 5.94 -14.71
N GLU A 5 9.34 5.63 -14.20
CA GLU A 5 8.66 6.51 -13.26
C GLU A 5 9.58 6.66 -12.04
N ALA A 6 9.86 7.89 -11.66
CA ALA A 6 10.85 8.16 -10.61
C ALA A 6 10.39 7.50 -9.31
N VAL A 7 11.15 6.51 -8.84
CA VAL A 7 10.86 5.85 -7.56
C VAL A 7 11.16 6.83 -6.44
N PHE A 8 10.17 7.09 -5.59
CA PHE A 8 10.33 7.96 -4.44
C PHE A 8 10.97 7.23 -3.25
N PRO A 9 11.72 7.94 -2.40
CA PRO A 9 12.29 7.37 -1.17
C PRO A 9 11.23 6.88 -0.17
N ALA A 10 10.02 7.46 -0.20
CA ALA A 10 8.94 7.06 0.69
C ALA A 10 7.57 7.14 0.04
N TYR A 11 6.71 6.20 0.40
CA TYR A 11 5.28 6.19 0.07
C TYR A 11 4.46 6.08 1.35
N LEU A 12 3.35 6.82 1.42
CA LEU A 12 2.35 6.67 2.47
C LEU A 12 1.03 6.24 1.83
N VAL A 13 0.66 4.99 2.03
CA VAL A 13 -0.62 4.44 1.57
C VAL A 13 -1.64 4.57 2.70
N ARG A 14 -2.74 5.27 2.46
CA ARG A 14 -3.81 5.46 3.44
C ARG A 14 -5.18 5.31 2.81
N GLY A 15 -6.14 4.80 3.56
CA GLY A 15 -7.52 4.60 3.15
C GLY A 15 -8.35 4.07 4.31
N ASP A 16 -9.66 4.20 4.19
CA ASP A 16 -10.61 3.78 5.22
C ASP A 16 -10.96 2.28 5.12
N ASP A 17 -10.77 1.69 3.94
CA ASP A 17 -11.00 0.26 3.69
C ASP A 17 -9.68 -0.52 3.74
N ALA A 18 -9.58 -1.47 4.68
CA ALA A 18 -8.38 -2.26 4.90
C ALA A 18 -8.02 -3.15 3.70
N THR A 19 -9.03 -3.70 3.00
CA THR A 19 -8.83 -4.56 1.83
C THR A 19 -8.29 -3.76 0.65
N VAL A 20 -8.93 -2.63 0.34
CA VAL A 20 -8.49 -1.73 -0.74
C VAL A 20 -7.08 -1.19 -0.46
N THR A 21 -6.81 -0.83 0.79
CA THR A 21 -5.48 -0.37 1.22
C THR A 21 -4.44 -1.48 1.06
N SER A 22 -4.76 -2.71 1.45
CA SER A 22 -3.86 -3.86 1.29
C SER A 22 -3.57 -4.16 -0.18
N ASP A 23 -4.58 -4.10 -1.05
CA ASP A 23 -4.41 -4.31 -2.48
C ASP A 23 -3.56 -3.20 -3.11
N ALA A 24 -3.77 -1.95 -2.71
CA ALA A 24 -2.94 -0.83 -3.17
C ALA A 24 -1.47 -0.99 -2.74
N VAL A 25 -1.22 -1.47 -1.51
CA VAL A 25 0.14 -1.77 -1.03
C VAL A 25 0.76 -2.91 -1.83
N LYS A 26 0.02 -4.01 -2.07
CA LYS A 26 0.53 -5.13 -2.88
C LYS A 26 0.91 -4.68 -4.29
N ALA A 27 0.06 -3.89 -4.95
CA ALA A 27 0.32 -3.38 -6.28
C ALA A 27 1.55 -2.47 -6.30
N LEU A 28 1.65 -1.54 -5.35
CA LEU A 28 2.81 -0.64 -5.21
C LEU A 28 4.11 -1.41 -4.96
N VAL A 29 4.09 -2.38 -4.03
CA VAL A 29 5.27 -3.21 -3.73
C VAL A 29 5.70 -4.01 -4.95
N ALA A 30 4.76 -4.62 -5.69
CA ALA A 30 5.06 -5.34 -6.94
C ALA A 30 5.71 -4.43 -7.99
N GLU A 31 5.25 -3.19 -8.13
CA GLU A 31 5.84 -2.20 -9.02
C GLU A 31 7.28 -1.80 -8.58
N LEU A 32 7.49 -1.59 -7.28
CA LEU A 32 8.80 -1.22 -6.71
C LEU A 32 9.82 -2.36 -6.81
N VAL A 33 9.37 -3.60 -6.70
CA VAL A 33 10.22 -4.81 -6.82
C VAL A 33 10.57 -5.09 -8.28
N GLY A 34 9.62 -4.85 -9.21
CA GLY A 34 9.80 -5.16 -10.63
C GLY A 34 10.11 -6.63 -10.87
N ASP A 35 11.19 -6.89 -11.62
CA ASP A 35 11.62 -8.26 -11.97
C ASP A 35 12.50 -8.94 -10.91
N ALA A 36 12.78 -8.26 -9.78
CA ALA A 36 13.60 -8.81 -8.71
C ALA A 36 12.83 -9.84 -7.86
N ASP A 37 13.57 -10.69 -7.12
CA ASP A 37 12.95 -11.62 -6.17
C ASP A 37 12.44 -10.85 -4.94
N PRO A 38 11.13 -10.85 -4.67
CA PRO A 38 10.56 -10.13 -3.53
C PRO A 38 11.17 -10.55 -2.19
N SER A 39 11.58 -11.81 -2.04
CA SER A 39 12.17 -12.32 -0.79
C SER A 39 13.54 -11.72 -0.46
N LEU A 40 14.23 -11.17 -1.46
CA LEU A 40 15.52 -10.51 -1.32
C LEU A 40 15.41 -8.99 -1.18
N VAL A 41 14.30 -8.41 -1.66
CA VAL A 41 14.10 -6.97 -1.78
C VAL A 41 13.18 -6.41 -0.71
N VAL A 42 12.13 -7.17 -0.35
CA VAL A 42 11.06 -6.68 0.55
C VAL A 42 11.30 -7.15 1.97
N GLU A 43 11.30 -6.22 2.91
CA GLU A 43 11.23 -6.48 4.33
C GLU A 43 9.96 -5.88 4.90
N GLU A 44 9.14 -6.73 5.51
CA GLU A 44 7.93 -6.30 6.19
C GLU A 44 8.18 -6.25 7.68
N VAL A 45 8.08 -5.05 8.27
CA VAL A 45 8.24 -4.84 9.71
C VAL A 45 6.93 -5.24 10.39
N ALA A 46 7.00 -6.26 11.27
CA ALA A 46 5.83 -6.86 11.90
C ALA A 46 5.09 -5.88 12.82
N GLN A 47 3.80 -6.15 13.06
CA GLN A 47 2.87 -5.16 13.60
C GLN A 47 2.69 -5.19 15.12
N GLU A 48 2.99 -6.30 15.77
CA GLU A 48 2.45 -6.53 17.13
C GLU A 48 3.37 -6.03 18.25
N ASP A 49 4.69 -6.09 18.06
CA ASP A 49 5.67 -5.64 19.06
C ASP A 49 6.64 -4.57 18.54
N ASP A 50 6.52 -4.17 17.26
CA ASP A 50 7.49 -3.32 16.62
C ASP A 50 7.16 -1.84 16.81
N THR A 51 8.16 -1.11 17.17
CA THR A 51 8.14 0.35 17.22
C THR A 51 8.45 0.91 15.82
N LEU A 52 8.09 2.16 15.56
CA LEU A 52 8.55 2.84 14.34
C LEU A 52 10.09 2.95 14.28
N ALA A 53 10.79 2.77 15.39
CA ALA A 53 12.24 2.65 15.42
C ALA A 53 12.74 1.42 14.64
N ALA A 54 12.06 0.26 14.75
CA ALA A 54 12.41 -0.92 13.95
C ALA A 54 12.29 -0.68 12.45
N ALA A 55 11.25 0.07 12.03
CA ALA A 55 11.11 0.47 10.62
C ALA A 55 12.25 1.40 10.17
N VAL A 56 12.72 2.28 11.03
CA VAL A 56 13.87 3.15 10.76
C VAL A 56 15.16 2.33 10.67
N ASP A 57 15.39 1.40 11.58
CA ASP A 57 16.58 0.53 11.59
C ASP A 57 16.61 -0.33 10.32
N ALA A 58 15.48 -0.91 9.94
CA ALA A 58 15.34 -1.63 8.68
C ALA A 58 15.62 -0.74 7.46
N ALA A 59 15.11 0.49 7.47
CA ALA A 59 15.28 1.45 6.38
C ALA A 59 16.70 2.00 6.27
N GLN A 60 17.44 2.09 7.36
CA GLN A 60 18.85 2.50 7.39
C GLN A 60 19.82 1.38 7.03
N THR A 61 19.35 0.14 6.99
CA THR A 61 20.19 -1.01 6.62
C THR A 61 20.29 -1.11 5.10
N PRO A 62 21.46 -0.96 4.48
CA PRO A 62 21.63 -1.10 3.04
C PRO A 62 21.26 -2.51 2.55
N PRO A 63 20.77 -2.66 1.32
CA PRO A 63 20.52 -3.97 0.73
C PRO A 63 21.83 -4.74 0.54
N PHE A 64 21.79 -6.07 0.75
CA PHE A 64 22.98 -6.92 0.69
C PHE A 64 23.05 -7.74 -0.61
N PHE A 65 21.90 -8.17 -1.11
CA PHE A 65 21.79 -9.06 -2.28
C PHE A 65 21.06 -8.42 -3.47
N ALA A 66 20.66 -7.16 -3.36
CA ALA A 66 19.92 -6.43 -4.37
C ALA A 66 20.40 -4.97 -4.43
N ASP A 67 20.08 -4.27 -5.52
CA ASP A 67 20.41 -2.86 -5.70
C ASP A 67 19.48 -1.94 -4.87
N ARG A 68 18.33 -2.45 -4.49
CA ARG A 68 17.31 -1.72 -3.73
C ARG A 68 16.68 -2.59 -2.65
N ARG A 69 16.16 -1.91 -1.61
CA ARG A 69 15.36 -2.49 -0.53
C ARG A 69 14.02 -1.77 -0.42
N VAL A 70 12.97 -2.52 -0.21
CA VAL A 70 11.62 -2.00 0.07
C VAL A 70 11.27 -2.40 1.49
N VAL A 71 11.10 -1.43 2.38
CA VAL A 71 10.68 -1.67 3.77
C VAL A 71 9.22 -1.29 3.90
N VAL A 72 8.38 -2.25 4.30
CA VAL A 72 6.94 -2.03 4.48
C VAL A 72 6.63 -1.96 5.97
N ALA A 73 6.16 -0.81 6.45
CA ALA A 73 5.71 -0.60 7.82
C ALA A 73 4.20 -0.34 7.87
N ARG A 74 3.45 -1.27 8.49
CA ARG A 74 1.99 -1.20 8.57
C ARG A 74 1.52 -0.55 9.86
N GLY A 75 0.29 -0.01 9.83
CA GLY A 75 -0.39 0.52 11.02
C GLY A 75 0.26 1.76 11.61
N VAL A 76 0.91 2.58 10.78
CA VAL A 76 1.63 3.77 11.27
C VAL A 76 0.71 4.84 11.89
N GLY A 77 -0.61 4.76 11.66
CA GLY A 77 -1.60 5.65 12.27
C GLY A 77 -1.88 5.38 13.75
N ARG A 78 -1.42 4.24 14.30
CA ARG A 78 -1.58 3.91 15.73
C ARG A 78 -0.59 4.63 16.64
N PHE A 79 0.48 5.18 16.06
CA PHE A 79 1.56 5.81 16.82
C PHE A 79 1.31 7.29 17.06
N THR A 80 1.76 7.77 18.19
CA THR A 80 1.73 9.18 18.54
C THR A 80 2.75 9.99 17.74
N THR A 81 2.62 11.31 17.78
CA THR A 81 3.61 12.20 17.14
C THR A 81 5.03 12.02 17.71
N GLN A 82 5.14 11.70 19.00
CA GLN A 82 6.42 11.46 19.66
C GLN A 82 7.07 10.16 19.19
N GLU A 83 6.31 9.09 19.07
CA GLU A 83 6.77 7.80 18.56
C GLU A 83 7.14 7.85 17.07
N ALA A 84 6.49 8.73 16.30
CA ALA A 84 6.80 8.96 14.90
C ALA A 84 8.04 9.86 14.66
N ALA A 85 8.56 10.52 15.68
CA ALA A 85 9.68 11.45 15.54
C ALA A 85 10.95 10.84 14.91
N PRO A 86 11.39 9.60 15.25
CA PRO A 86 12.54 8.97 14.60
C PRO A 86 12.33 8.77 13.09
N LEU A 87 11.12 8.38 12.69
CA LEU A 87 10.76 8.18 11.29
C LEU A 87 10.73 9.51 10.52
N VAL A 88 10.20 10.57 11.14
CA VAL A 88 10.24 11.94 10.58
C VAL A 88 11.68 12.42 10.40
N ALA A 89 12.56 12.12 11.36
CA ALA A 89 13.98 12.46 11.27
C ALA A 89 14.68 11.69 10.12
N TYR A 90 14.43 10.39 9.99
CA TYR A 90 14.94 9.58 8.88
C TYR A 90 14.53 10.13 7.51
N LEU A 91 13.27 10.55 7.37
CA LEU A 91 12.73 11.12 6.12
C LEU A 91 13.34 12.49 5.74
N ALA A 92 14.12 13.11 6.61
CA ALA A 92 14.87 14.33 6.25
C ALA A 92 16.08 14.03 5.34
N ASP A 93 16.68 12.84 5.48
CA ASP A 93 17.81 12.37 4.65
C ASP A 93 17.70 10.85 4.47
N PRO A 94 16.74 10.37 3.65
CA PRO A 94 16.49 8.95 3.47
C PRO A 94 17.59 8.29 2.65
N LEU A 95 17.89 7.03 2.99
CA LEU A 95 18.88 6.23 2.26
C LEU A 95 18.41 6.02 0.79
N PRO A 96 19.20 6.40 -0.22
CA PRO A 96 18.77 6.37 -1.62
C PRO A 96 18.56 4.96 -2.18
N THR A 97 19.10 3.94 -1.54
CA THR A 97 18.93 2.53 -1.91
C THR A 97 17.70 1.88 -1.27
N THR A 98 17.00 2.60 -0.38
CA THR A 98 15.82 2.08 0.33
C THR A 98 14.58 2.88 -0.02
N THR A 99 13.49 2.19 -0.30
CA THR A 99 12.15 2.77 -0.42
C THR A 99 11.31 2.33 0.76
N LEU A 100 10.76 3.31 1.49
CA LEU A 100 9.91 3.07 2.65
C LEU A 100 8.44 3.15 2.25
N VAL A 101 7.68 2.08 2.48
CA VAL A 101 6.24 2.01 2.24
C VAL A 101 5.53 2.02 3.59
N LEU A 102 4.94 3.14 3.94
CA LEU A 102 4.17 3.34 5.17
C LEU A 102 2.69 3.09 4.89
N VAL A 103 2.06 2.26 5.72
CA VAL A 103 0.64 1.94 5.59
C VAL A 103 -0.13 2.53 6.77
N GLY A 104 -1.08 3.41 6.51
CA GLY A 104 -1.86 4.12 7.53
C GLY A 104 -2.50 3.18 8.54
N GLY A 105 -3.57 2.52 8.21
CA GLY A 105 -4.28 1.49 8.98
C GLY A 105 -4.60 1.85 10.43
N GLY A 106 -5.84 2.23 10.69
CA GLY A 106 -6.33 2.56 12.04
C GLY A 106 -5.71 3.83 12.66
N GLY A 107 -6.51 4.59 13.37
CA GLY A 107 -6.04 5.79 14.07
C GLY A 107 -5.77 7.00 13.17
N GLN A 108 -5.28 8.06 13.81
CA GLN A 108 -4.99 9.32 13.13
C GLN A 108 -3.49 9.43 12.85
N LEU A 109 -3.14 9.56 11.58
CA LEU A 109 -1.75 9.76 11.16
C LEU A 109 -1.17 11.06 11.74
N PRO A 110 0.03 11.01 12.35
CA PRO A 110 0.71 12.21 12.82
C PRO A 110 0.97 13.18 11.66
N ARG A 111 0.52 14.43 11.81
CA ARG A 111 0.64 15.45 10.77
C ARG A 111 2.08 15.64 10.31
N ALA A 112 3.03 15.64 11.24
CA ALA A 112 4.45 15.77 10.95
C ALA A 112 4.97 14.64 10.04
N LEU A 113 4.48 13.40 10.22
CA LEU A 113 4.83 12.27 9.37
C LEU A 113 4.28 12.45 7.95
N VAL A 114 3.01 12.84 7.82
CA VAL A 114 2.40 13.10 6.50
C VAL A 114 3.14 14.19 5.75
N GLU A 115 3.52 15.28 6.43
CA GLU A 115 4.28 16.38 5.86
C GLU A 115 5.72 15.97 5.49
N ALA A 116 6.36 15.12 6.29
CA ALA A 116 7.68 14.57 5.99
C ALA A 116 7.65 13.71 4.72
N VAL A 117 6.68 12.79 4.61
CA VAL A 117 6.53 11.99 3.39
C VAL A 117 6.26 12.86 2.16
N ARG A 118 5.39 13.85 2.25
CA ARG A 118 5.08 14.74 1.12
C ARG A 118 6.28 15.51 0.58
N ARG A 119 7.31 15.74 1.40
CA ARG A 119 8.52 16.45 0.97
C ARG A 119 9.45 15.60 0.12
N VAL A 120 9.54 14.29 0.40
CA VAL A 120 10.53 13.40 -0.24
C VAL A 120 9.89 12.25 -1.00
N GLY A 121 8.57 12.08 -0.90
CA GLY A 121 7.86 10.92 -1.40
C GLY A 121 6.46 11.23 -1.89
N HIS A 122 5.62 10.20 -1.92
CA HIS A 122 4.27 10.26 -2.45
C HIS A 122 3.23 9.73 -1.46
N VAL A 123 2.06 10.38 -1.41
CA VAL A 123 0.91 9.91 -0.62
C VAL A 123 -0.10 9.28 -1.56
N VAL A 124 -0.36 7.99 -1.36
CA VAL A 124 -1.33 7.19 -2.12
C VAL A 124 -2.64 7.12 -1.33
N GLU A 125 -3.71 7.68 -1.89
CA GLU A 125 -5.06 7.59 -1.32
C GLU A 125 -5.72 6.28 -1.81
N ALA A 126 -5.69 5.27 -0.98
CA ALA A 126 -6.30 3.97 -1.25
C ALA A 126 -7.75 3.97 -0.75
N GLY A 127 -8.63 4.55 -1.53
CA GLY A 127 -10.05 4.64 -1.18
C GLY A 127 -10.96 4.05 -2.26
N VAL A 128 -12.14 3.61 -1.85
CA VAL A 128 -13.20 3.27 -2.79
C VAL A 128 -13.85 4.58 -3.21
N PRO A 129 -13.86 4.91 -4.50
CA PRO A 129 -14.54 6.10 -4.97
C PRO A 129 -16.03 6.03 -4.64
N THR A 130 -16.67 7.18 -4.40
CA THR A 130 -18.09 7.30 -4.15
C THR A 130 -18.85 7.72 -5.41
N GLY A 131 -20.16 7.54 -5.42
CA GLY A 131 -21.03 8.00 -6.50
C GLY A 131 -20.69 7.38 -7.87
N ARG A 132 -20.64 8.19 -8.92
CA ARG A 132 -20.41 7.72 -10.31
C ARG A 132 -19.03 7.09 -10.52
N ALA A 133 -18.00 7.56 -9.82
CA ALA A 133 -16.65 7.03 -9.92
C ALA A 133 -16.56 5.60 -9.42
N ARG A 134 -17.42 5.19 -8.49
CA ARG A 134 -17.51 3.83 -7.95
C ARG A 134 -17.83 2.78 -9.01
N SER A 135 -18.82 3.05 -9.88
CA SER A 135 -19.20 2.12 -10.95
C SER A 135 -18.04 1.92 -11.94
N ALA A 136 -17.33 3.00 -12.29
CA ALA A 136 -16.16 2.93 -13.15
C ALA A 136 -15.02 2.14 -12.47
N TRP A 137 -14.77 2.36 -11.19
CA TRP A 137 -13.78 1.63 -10.40
C TRP A 137 -14.09 0.12 -10.34
N MET A 138 -15.35 -0.24 -10.05
CA MET A 138 -15.81 -1.64 -10.09
C MET A 138 -15.63 -2.25 -11.48
N ALA A 139 -16.01 -1.56 -12.55
CA ALA A 139 -15.86 -2.07 -13.90
C ALA A 139 -14.38 -2.35 -14.26
N THR A 140 -13.47 -1.47 -13.83
CA THR A 140 -12.03 -1.68 -14.02
C THR A 140 -11.56 -2.91 -13.25
N ARG A 141 -11.91 -3.05 -11.97
CA ARG A 141 -11.53 -4.21 -11.15
C ARG A 141 -12.06 -5.52 -11.71
N LEU A 142 -13.31 -5.54 -12.20
CA LEU A 142 -13.91 -6.72 -12.84
C LEU A 142 -13.26 -7.06 -14.20
N LYS A 143 -12.79 -6.05 -14.94
CA LYS A 143 -12.07 -6.26 -16.19
C LYS A 143 -10.71 -6.92 -15.97
N ASP A 144 -10.02 -6.52 -14.90
CA ASP A 144 -8.68 -7.03 -14.53
C ASP A 144 -8.77 -8.33 -13.71
N ALA A 145 -9.99 -8.74 -13.32
CA ALA A 145 -10.22 -9.97 -12.57
C ALA A 145 -9.94 -11.20 -13.43
N PRO A 146 -9.39 -12.27 -12.83
CA PRO A 146 -9.14 -13.53 -13.53
C PRO A 146 -10.44 -14.27 -13.93
N VAL A 147 -11.59 -13.84 -13.37
CA VAL A 147 -12.92 -14.37 -13.70
C VAL A 147 -13.69 -13.38 -14.56
N ARG A 148 -14.25 -13.86 -15.68
CA ARG A 148 -15.12 -13.05 -16.54
C ARG A 148 -16.57 -13.14 -16.05
N LEU A 149 -17.11 -12.02 -15.60
CA LEU A 149 -18.51 -11.90 -15.24
C LEU A 149 -19.30 -11.26 -16.42
N ASP A 150 -20.50 -11.76 -16.69
CA ASP A 150 -21.40 -11.07 -17.58
C ASP A 150 -22.00 -9.82 -16.91
N ALA A 151 -22.71 -9.00 -17.70
CA ALA A 151 -23.26 -7.73 -17.20
C ALA A 151 -24.30 -7.94 -16.08
N GLN A 152 -25.04 -9.04 -16.12
CA GLN A 152 -26.05 -9.36 -15.12
C GLN A 152 -25.42 -9.79 -13.80
N ALA A 153 -24.41 -10.66 -13.85
CA ALA A 153 -23.63 -11.09 -12.69
C ALA A 153 -22.86 -9.91 -12.06
N ALA A 154 -22.26 -9.04 -12.88
CA ALA A 154 -21.59 -7.84 -12.40
C ALA A 154 -22.56 -6.87 -11.69
N ALA A 155 -23.77 -6.70 -12.23
CA ALA A 155 -24.82 -5.87 -11.61
C ALA A 155 -25.32 -6.45 -10.28
N LEU A 156 -25.54 -7.76 -10.22
CA LEU A 156 -25.94 -8.48 -9.01
C LEU A 156 -24.86 -8.38 -7.92
N LEU A 157 -23.61 -8.57 -8.31
CA LEU A 157 -22.47 -8.46 -7.39
C LEU A 157 -22.36 -7.03 -6.84
N GLY A 158 -22.52 -6.02 -7.69
CA GLY A 158 -22.52 -4.61 -7.28
C GLY A 158 -23.66 -4.27 -6.32
N ALA A 159 -24.87 -4.82 -6.58
CA ALA A 159 -26.02 -4.63 -5.70
C ALA A 159 -25.84 -5.34 -4.34
N HIS A 160 -25.22 -6.53 -4.36
CA HIS A 160 -24.97 -7.31 -3.13
C HIS A 160 -23.89 -6.68 -2.25
N LEU A 161 -22.84 -6.16 -2.85
CA LEU A 161 -21.75 -5.50 -2.13
C LEU A 161 -22.18 -4.17 -1.50
N GLY A 162 -23.19 -3.51 -2.06
CA GLY A 162 -23.68 -2.23 -1.54
C GLY A 162 -22.51 -1.27 -1.26
N ASP A 163 -22.30 -0.86 -0.01
CA ASP A 163 -21.18 0.01 0.39
C ASP A 163 -19.87 -0.72 0.64
N GLU A 164 -19.90 -2.06 0.71
CA GLU A 164 -18.72 -2.90 0.98
C GLU A 164 -17.98 -3.33 -0.30
N VAL A 165 -17.95 -2.50 -1.33
CA VAL A 165 -17.28 -2.84 -2.61
C VAL A 165 -15.78 -3.10 -2.47
N GLY A 166 -15.16 -2.67 -1.38
CA GLY A 166 -13.77 -3.04 -1.04
C GLY A 166 -13.54 -4.55 -0.93
N ARG A 167 -14.59 -5.32 -0.59
CA ARG A 167 -14.54 -6.78 -0.51
C ARG A 167 -14.54 -7.49 -1.87
N LEU A 168 -14.69 -6.74 -2.97
CA LEU A 168 -14.75 -7.29 -4.32
C LEU A 168 -13.54 -8.20 -4.64
N GLY A 169 -12.33 -7.75 -4.32
CA GLY A 169 -11.10 -8.53 -4.53
C GLY A 169 -11.16 -9.89 -3.83
N SER A 170 -11.44 -9.89 -2.53
CA SER A 170 -11.51 -11.12 -1.73
C SER A 170 -12.59 -12.08 -2.21
N LEU A 171 -13.74 -11.57 -2.69
CA LEU A 171 -14.81 -12.40 -3.25
C LEU A 171 -14.41 -13.05 -4.59
N LEU A 172 -13.69 -12.31 -5.43
CA LEU A 172 -13.16 -12.84 -6.69
C LEU A 172 -12.11 -13.93 -6.45
N ASP A 173 -11.22 -13.72 -5.48
CA ASP A 173 -10.20 -14.71 -5.09
C ASP A 173 -10.83 -15.98 -4.54
N LEU A 174 -11.85 -15.86 -3.68
CA LEU A 174 -12.60 -17.02 -3.16
C LEU A 174 -13.33 -17.78 -4.26
N SER A 175 -13.86 -17.09 -5.26
CA SER A 175 -14.54 -17.72 -6.40
C SER A 175 -13.58 -18.59 -7.23
N LEU A 176 -12.32 -18.23 -7.32
CA LEU A 176 -11.29 -19.00 -8.03
C LEU A 176 -10.90 -20.29 -7.31
N ILE A 177 -10.93 -20.30 -5.98
CA ILE A 177 -10.59 -21.49 -5.19
C ILE A 177 -11.66 -22.57 -5.33
N HIS A 178 -12.89 -22.22 -5.70
CA HIS A 178 -14.03 -23.13 -5.78
C HIS A 178 -14.36 -23.61 -7.21
N ILE A 179 -13.63 -23.14 -8.23
CA ILE A 179 -13.74 -23.59 -9.62
C ILE A 179 -12.62 -24.60 -9.94
#